data_e7655a6a8157e9b90a65a28958b5e66a
#
_entry.id   e7655a6a8157e9b90a65a28958b5e66a
#
_cell.length_a   1.000
_cell.length_b   1.000
_cell.length_c   1.000
_cell.angle_alpha   90.00
_cell.angle_beta   90.00
_cell.angle_gamma   90.00
#
_symmetry.space_group_name_H-M   'P 1'
#
loop_
_entity.id
_entity.type
_entity.pdbx_description
1 polymer ?
#
loop_
_entity_poly.entity_id
_entity_poly.type
_entity_poly.pdbx_seq_one_letter_code
_entity_poly.pdbx_strand_id
1 'polypeptide(L)'
;MSTLNLAIVGLGRLGKRHALNLHQQVPQARLIAACSPVAEELDWARANLGADIMRTDDYAAILRHPEVNAVVLVTPTSLHAEQIIAAIDAGKHVFCEKPLALNLQDCLKVEQAAAAHPELKVMIGFVRRFDPSYYEAWQAIQDQTIGEPFFVRSQTCDQLDPSGGFVRFSPTSGGIFMDCSIHDIDLARWLLGNPKPVRAYASGVNSHHPELAQFADVDNGIAVVEFENGKMAQFYTSRTFAHGHDTHTEIIATRGNLHIGLGAHSSRVQYATANGIGHHTTPDFYERFKEAFLLELNDFVDCVIHDRPLRLQLSDATQAARIGLGITAAFRTRQLYEF
;
A
#
# COMPACT_ATOMS: atom_id res chain seq x y z
N MET A 1 -1.11 29.98 8.08
CA MET A 1 -0.50 28.67 7.86
C MET A 1 -0.47 28.42 6.36
N SER A 2 0.63 27.96 5.81
CA SER A 2 0.71 27.58 4.38
C SER A 2 -0.20 26.38 4.14
N THR A 3 -0.93 26.38 3.04
CA THR A 3 -1.77 25.26 2.60
C THR A 3 -1.26 24.72 1.28
N LEU A 4 -1.34 23.41 1.09
CA LEU A 4 -0.99 22.73 -0.15
C LEU A 4 -2.26 22.50 -0.99
N ASN A 5 -2.29 23.02 -2.19
CA ASN A 5 -3.37 22.75 -3.15
C ASN A 5 -3.14 21.42 -3.84
N LEU A 6 -4.11 20.50 -3.71
CA LEU A 6 -4.01 19.14 -4.26
C LEU A 6 -5.14 18.85 -5.24
N ALA A 7 -4.85 17.93 -6.15
CA ALA A 7 -5.84 17.26 -6.97
C ALA A 7 -5.85 15.76 -6.68
N ILE A 8 -7.05 15.16 -6.59
CA ILE A 8 -7.22 13.71 -6.53
C ILE A 8 -7.49 13.15 -7.92
N VAL A 9 -6.82 12.07 -8.29
CA VAL A 9 -6.95 11.40 -9.59
C VAL A 9 -7.30 9.93 -9.35
N GLY A 10 -8.46 9.52 -9.84
CA GLY A 10 -9.07 8.24 -9.51
C GLY A 10 -9.99 8.34 -8.29
N LEU A 11 -11.28 8.11 -8.49
CA LEU A 11 -12.33 8.20 -7.47
C LEU A 11 -13.05 6.85 -7.26
N GLY A 12 -12.30 5.76 -7.44
CA GLY A 12 -12.76 4.43 -7.07
C GLY A 12 -12.96 4.29 -5.55
N ARG A 13 -13.11 3.05 -5.08
CA ARG A 13 -13.37 2.75 -3.66
C ARG A 13 -12.42 3.46 -2.69
N LEU A 14 -11.09 3.35 -2.92
CA LEU A 14 -10.08 3.97 -2.07
C LEU A 14 -9.92 5.47 -2.38
N GLY A 15 -10.01 5.88 -3.64
CA GLY A 15 -9.89 7.27 -4.03
C GLY A 15 -10.93 8.18 -3.37
N LYS A 16 -12.17 7.71 -3.21
CA LYS A 16 -13.21 8.42 -2.45
C LYS A 16 -12.83 8.62 -0.98
N ARG A 17 -12.15 7.63 -0.37
CA ARG A 17 -11.67 7.72 1.01
C ARG A 17 -10.56 8.76 1.15
N HIS A 18 -9.56 8.71 0.25
CA HIS A 18 -8.49 9.73 0.22
C HIS A 18 -9.05 11.13 -0.04
N ALA A 19 -10.00 11.28 -0.96
CA ALA A 19 -10.64 12.56 -1.23
C ALA A 19 -11.34 13.15 0.00
N LEU A 20 -12.08 12.33 0.75
CA LEU A 20 -12.72 12.76 2.00
C LEU A 20 -11.70 13.09 3.10
N ASN A 21 -10.64 12.29 3.25
CA ASN A 21 -9.58 12.58 4.21
C ASN A 21 -8.92 13.93 3.89
N LEU A 22 -8.52 14.18 2.63
CA LEU A 22 -7.91 15.43 2.20
C LEU A 22 -8.86 16.63 2.37
N HIS A 23 -10.12 16.45 2.08
CA HIS A 23 -11.11 17.52 2.13
C HIS A 23 -11.53 17.90 3.57
N GLN A 24 -11.56 16.91 4.49
CA GLN A 24 -12.17 17.10 5.80
C GLN A 24 -11.22 16.95 6.98
N GLN A 25 -10.10 16.23 6.84
CA GLN A 25 -9.32 15.77 7.97
C GLN A 25 -7.82 16.10 7.90
N VAL A 26 -7.31 16.59 6.76
CA VAL A 26 -5.93 17.07 6.62
C VAL A 26 -5.93 18.60 6.63
N PRO A 27 -5.59 19.25 7.76
CA PRO A 27 -5.84 20.68 7.95
C PRO A 27 -5.10 21.60 6.97
N GLN A 28 -3.92 21.16 6.49
CA GLN A 28 -3.07 21.93 5.59
C GLN A 28 -3.26 21.52 4.11
N ALA A 29 -4.17 20.60 3.81
CA ALA A 29 -4.56 20.22 2.46
C ALA A 29 -5.75 21.07 2.00
N ARG A 30 -5.68 21.56 0.77
CA ARG A 30 -6.80 22.15 0.06
C ARG A 30 -7.04 21.36 -1.21
N LEU A 31 -8.04 20.50 -1.18
CA LEU A 31 -8.46 19.76 -2.38
C LEU A 31 -9.18 20.71 -3.32
N ILE A 32 -8.60 21.01 -4.47
CA ILE A 32 -9.13 21.98 -5.45
C ILE A 32 -9.60 21.34 -6.75
N ALA A 33 -9.20 20.08 -7.01
CA ALA A 33 -9.60 19.37 -8.22
C ALA A 33 -9.78 17.88 -7.98
N ALA A 34 -10.65 17.25 -8.75
CA ALA A 34 -10.91 15.83 -8.78
C ALA A 34 -11.03 15.34 -10.23
N CYS A 35 -10.32 14.24 -10.55
CA CYS A 35 -10.27 13.69 -11.89
C CYS A 35 -10.70 12.21 -11.89
N SER A 36 -11.64 11.86 -12.76
CA SER A 36 -12.04 10.48 -13.04
C SER A 36 -12.65 10.36 -14.43
N PRO A 37 -12.37 9.30 -15.19
CA PRO A 37 -13.05 9.04 -16.46
C PRO A 37 -14.49 8.52 -16.29
N VAL A 38 -14.94 8.26 -15.06
CA VAL A 38 -16.25 7.70 -14.73
C VAL A 38 -17.18 8.81 -14.26
N ALA A 39 -18.26 9.05 -15.00
CA ALA A 39 -19.20 10.14 -14.75
C ALA A 39 -19.84 10.07 -13.36
N GLU A 40 -20.23 8.87 -12.91
CA GLU A 40 -20.83 8.65 -11.60
C GLU A 40 -19.85 8.97 -10.45
N GLU A 41 -18.54 8.84 -10.67
CA GLU A 41 -17.51 9.23 -9.71
C GLU A 41 -17.38 10.75 -9.64
N LEU A 42 -17.51 11.46 -10.76
CA LEU A 42 -17.53 12.93 -10.79
C LEU A 42 -18.80 13.50 -10.16
N ASP A 43 -19.96 12.81 -10.33
CA ASP A 43 -21.20 13.18 -9.65
C ASP A 43 -21.09 12.96 -8.13
N TRP A 44 -20.45 11.86 -7.72
CA TRP A 44 -20.14 11.65 -6.31
C TRP A 44 -19.25 12.78 -5.75
N ALA A 45 -18.21 13.19 -6.50
CA ALA A 45 -17.33 14.29 -6.10
C ALA A 45 -18.11 15.61 -5.95
N ARG A 46 -19.06 15.89 -6.85
CA ARG A 46 -19.94 17.06 -6.75
C ARG A 46 -20.76 17.05 -5.48
N ALA A 47 -21.30 15.89 -5.10
CA ALA A 47 -22.18 15.75 -3.94
C ALA A 47 -21.41 15.79 -2.60
N ASN A 48 -20.16 15.35 -2.56
CA ASN A 48 -19.44 15.09 -1.31
C ASN A 48 -18.23 16.02 -1.06
N LEU A 49 -17.68 16.66 -2.09
CA LEU A 49 -16.47 17.48 -1.97
C LEU A 49 -16.74 19.00 -2.15
N GLY A 50 -17.97 19.37 -2.47
CA GLY A 50 -18.37 20.77 -2.67
C GLY A 50 -18.40 21.23 -4.13
N ALA A 51 -19.09 22.34 -4.36
CA ALA A 51 -19.33 22.88 -5.69
C ALA A 51 -18.09 23.53 -6.33
N ASP A 52 -17.20 24.06 -5.51
CA ASP A 52 -16.05 24.86 -5.94
C ASP A 52 -14.85 24.02 -6.43
N ILE A 53 -14.88 22.71 -6.20
CA ILE A 53 -13.82 21.78 -6.65
C ILE A 53 -13.98 21.56 -8.16
N MET A 54 -12.91 21.80 -8.93
CA MET A 54 -12.84 21.46 -10.34
C MET A 54 -13.07 19.96 -10.54
N ARG A 55 -13.88 19.55 -11.49
CA ARG A 55 -14.12 18.15 -11.87
C ARG A 55 -13.83 17.98 -13.35
N THR A 56 -13.04 16.96 -13.68
CA THR A 56 -12.65 16.69 -15.06
C THR A 56 -12.38 15.19 -15.27
N ASP A 57 -12.52 14.74 -16.49
CA ASP A 57 -12.08 13.43 -16.97
C ASP A 57 -10.67 13.48 -17.60
N ASP A 58 -10.13 14.69 -17.81
CA ASP A 58 -8.82 14.93 -18.42
C ASP A 58 -7.73 15.13 -17.36
N TYR A 59 -6.85 14.12 -17.18
CA TYR A 59 -5.68 14.23 -16.32
C TYR A 59 -4.73 15.34 -16.75
N ALA A 60 -4.57 15.59 -18.05
CA ALA A 60 -3.72 16.65 -18.54
C ALA A 60 -4.25 18.03 -18.14
N ALA A 61 -5.56 18.20 -17.98
CA ALA A 61 -6.14 19.45 -17.44
C ALA A 61 -5.71 19.68 -15.98
N ILE A 62 -5.63 18.62 -15.15
CA ILE A 62 -5.10 18.70 -13.79
C ILE A 62 -3.64 19.16 -13.81
N LEU A 63 -2.80 18.57 -14.67
CA LEU A 63 -1.38 18.90 -14.76
C LEU A 63 -1.12 20.35 -15.20
N ARG A 64 -1.96 20.86 -16.12
CA ARG A 64 -1.89 22.25 -16.58
C ARG A 64 -2.46 23.28 -15.60
N HIS A 65 -3.18 22.83 -14.55
CA HIS A 65 -3.81 23.76 -13.61
C HIS A 65 -2.75 24.48 -12.77
N PRO A 66 -2.68 25.84 -12.82
CA PRO A 66 -1.57 26.58 -12.22
C PRO A 66 -1.57 26.55 -10.69
N GLU A 67 -2.72 26.38 -10.06
CA GLU A 67 -2.84 26.36 -8.61
C GLU A 67 -2.65 24.96 -8.01
N VAL A 68 -2.67 23.88 -8.80
CA VAL A 68 -2.39 22.52 -8.30
C VAL A 68 -0.89 22.40 -8.05
N ASN A 69 -0.52 22.14 -6.79
CA ASN A 69 0.87 21.92 -6.38
C ASN A 69 1.23 20.44 -6.30
N ALA A 70 0.27 19.59 -5.96
CA ALA A 70 0.47 18.15 -5.81
C ALA A 70 -0.71 17.35 -6.35
N VAL A 71 -0.43 16.12 -6.79
CA VAL A 71 -1.44 15.15 -7.21
C VAL A 71 -1.45 13.94 -6.29
N VAL A 72 -2.63 13.42 -6.00
CA VAL A 72 -2.85 12.17 -5.27
C VAL A 72 -3.43 11.16 -6.25
N LEU A 73 -2.61 10.18 -6.67
CA LEU A 73 -2.94 9.19 -7.68
C LEU A 73 -3.49 7.92 -7.02
N VAL A 74 -4.75 7.61 -7.30
CA VAL A 74 -5.47 6.41 -6.81
C VAL A 74 -6.14 5.70 -7.98
N THR A 75 -5.41 5.62 -9.07
CA THR A 75 -5.81 5.02 -10.34
C THR A 75 -5.43 3.54 -10.39
N PRO A 76 -5.80 2.79 -11.43
CA PRO A 76 -5.26 1.44 -11.64
C PRO A 76 -3.74 1.44 -11.75
N THR A 77 -3.09 0.43 -11.16
CA THR A 77 -1.62 0.33 -11.08
C THR A 77 -0.91 0.45 -12.44
N SER A 78 -1.55 0.00 -13.50
CA SER A 78 -1.01 0.10 -14.87
C SER A 78 -0.77 1.53 -15.35
N LEU A 79 -1.38 2.53 -14.71
CA LEU A 79 -1.26 3.94 -15.04
C LEU A 79 -0.27 4.69 -14.14
N HIS A 80 0.13 4.12 -13.00
CA HIS A 80 0.90 4.82 -11.97
C HIS A 80 2.20 5.41 -12.53
N ALA A 81 3.03 4.61 -13.19
CA ALA A 81 4.35 5.07 -13.65
C ALA A 81 4.24 6.24 -14.64
N GLU A 82 3.36 6.12 -15.64
CA GLU A 82 3.13 7.17 -16.63
C GLU A 82 2.58 8.44 -15.98
N GLN A 83 1.60 8.30 -15.08
CA GLN A 83 1.00 9.44 -14.40
C GLN A 83 1.96 10.13 -13.43
N ILE A 84 2.80 9.37 -12.73
CA ILE A 84 3.83 9.94 -11.85
C ILE A 84 4.84 10.76 -12.66
N ILE A 85 5.38 10.18 -13.75
CA ILE A 85 6.34 10.87 -14.61
C ILE A 85 5.72 12.15 -15.19
N ALA A 86 4.51 12.08 -15.72
CA ALA A 86 3.82 13.25 -16.27
C ALA A 86 3.58 14.35 -15.21
N ALA A 87 3.31 13.96 -13.94
CA ALA A 87 3.18 14.91 -12.84
C ALA A 87 4.52 15.58 -12.49
N ILE A 88 5.61 14.81 -12.45
CA ILE A 88 6.97 15.31 -12.23
C ILE A 88 7.33 16.32 -13.34
N ASP A 89 7.12 15.96 -14.61
CA ASP A 89 7.40 16.83 -15.78
C ASP A 89 6.58 18.13 -15.73
N ALA A 90 5.39 18.09 -15.11
CA ALA A 90 4.55 19.26 -14.88
C ALA A 90 4.89 20.04 -13.59
N GLY A 91 5.97 19.67 -12.87
CA GLY A 91 6.42 20.33 -11.66
C GLY A 91 5.50 20.10 -10.45
N LYS A 92 4.80 18.95 -10.38
CA LYS A 92 3.89 18.61 -9.28
C LYS A 92 4.52 17.60 -8.33
N HIS A 93 4.34 17.82 -7.02
CA HIS A 93 4.58 16.76 -6.03
C HIS A 93 3.58 15.62 -6.22
N VAL A 94 3.96 14.40 -5.87
CA VAL A 94 3.14 13.21 -6.12
C VAL A 94 3.00 12.36 -4.85
N PHE A 95 1.77 12.08 -4.47
CA PHE A 95 1.42 10.91 -3.69
C PHE A 95 0.77 9.89 -4.63
N CYS A 96 1.22 8.64 -4.61
CA CYS A 96 0.63 7.60 -5.44
C CYS A 96 0.39 6.34 -4.61
N GLU A 97 -0.78 5.71 -4.77
CA GLU A 97 -1.06 4.42 -4.17
C GLU A 97 -0.10 3.33 -4.65
N LYS A 98 0.08 2.35 -3.78
CA LYS A 98 0.86 1.14 -4.10
C LYS A 98 0.12 0.20 -5.10
N PRO A 99 0.82 -0.71 -5.77
CA PRO A 99 2.26 -0.74 -5.99
C PRO A 99 2.73 0.35 -6.97
N LEU A 100 4.02 0.69 -6.93
CA LEU A 100 4.58 1.72 -7.82
C LEU A 100 4.33 1.41 -9.30
N ALA A 101 4.62 0.17 -9.72
CA ALA A 101 4.33 -0.34 -11.07
C ALA A 101 4.27 -1.86 -11.07
N LEU A 102 3.80 -2.45 -12.18
CA LEU A 102 3.69 -3.91 -12.38
C LEU A 102 4.95 -4.54 -12.99
N ASN A 103 5.98 -3.76 -13.26
CA ASN A 103 7.28 -4.25 -13.75
C ASN A 103 8.40 -3.36 -13.25
N LEU A 104 9.60 -3.92 -13.17
CA LEU A 104 10.76 -3.24 -12.62
C LEU A 104 11.25 -2.07 -13.49
N GLN A 105 11.11 -2.20 -14.82
CA GLN A 105 11.58 -1.17 -15.74
C GLN A 105 10.83 0.14 -15.53
N ASP A 106 9.53 0.09 -15.34
CA ASP A 106 8.72 1.28 -15.10
C ASP A 106 9.00 1.86 -13.70
N CYS A 107 9.26 1.03 -12.68
CA CYS A 107 9.74 1.52 -11.38
C CYS A 107 11.02 2.34 -11.52
N LEU A 108 12.01 1.82 -12.28
CA LEU A 108 13.29 2.50 -12.50
C LEU A 108 13.15 3.79 -13.30
N LYS A 109 12.23 3.85 -14.28
CA LYS A 109 11.94 5.11 -15.01
C LYS A 109 11.39 6.18 -14.07
N VAL A 110 10.50 5.80 -13.14
CA VAL A 110 9.96 6.75 -12.14
C VAL A 110 11.08 7.24 -11.21
N GLU A 111 11.96 6.35 -10.73
CA GLU A 111 13.12 6.76 -9.93
C GLU A 111 14.03 7.74 -10.68
N GLN A 112 14.28 7.46 -11.96
CA GLN A 112 15.10 8.34 -12.79
C GLN A 112 14.45 9.72 -12.98
N ALA A 113 13.14 9.77 -13.24
CA ALA A 113 12.40 11.02 -13.36
C ALA A 113 12.43 11.81 -12.05
N ALA A 114 12.18 11.16 -10.91
CA ALA A 114 12.23 11.79 -9.60
C ALA A 114 13.64 12.28 -9.24
N ALA A 115 14.68 11.54 -9.60
CA ALA A 115 16.07 11.94 -9.35
C ALA A 115 16.50 13.19 -10.17
N ALA A 116 15.86 13.45 -11.32
CA ALA A 116 16.07 14.64 -12.11
C ALA A 116 15.39 15.89 -11.51
N HIS A 117 14.44 15.69 -10.58
CA HIS A 117 13.66 16.75 -9.93
C HIS A 117 13.66 16.59 -8.41
N PRO A 118 14.83 16.71 -7.74
CA PRO A 118 14.98 16.46 -6.29
C PRO A 118 14.18 17.42 -5.41
N GLU A 119 13.72 18.54 -5.94
CA GLU A 119 12.82 19.49 -5.28
C GLU A 119 11.40 18.95 -5.13
N LEU A 120 11.01 17.96 -5.93
CA LEU A 120 9.68 17.37 -5.88
C LEU A 120 9.64 16.18 -4.92
N LYS A 121 8.62 16.12 -4.11
CA LYS A 121 8.34 14.97 -3.24
C LYS A 121 7.51 13.95 -4.01
N VAL A 122 7.99 12.73 -4.15
CA VAL A 122 7.29 11.60 -4.77
C VAL A 122 7.20 10.48 -3.74
N MET A 123 6.00 10.20 -3.26
CA MET A 123 5.73 9.22 -2.19
C MET A 123 4.78 8.14 -2.67
N ILE A 124 5.09 6.89 -2.35
CA ILE A 124 4.19 5.75 -2.61
C ILE A 124 3.48 5.35 -1.30
N GLY A 125 2.16 5.12 -1.37
CA GLY A 125 1.29 4.88 -0.24
C GLY A 125 1.48 3.50 0.41
N PHE A 126 2.62 3.28 1.06
CA PHE A 126 2.81 2.12 1.94
C PHE A 126 2.26 2.44 3.34
N VAL A 127 0.95 2.51 3.41
CA VAL A 127 0.17 2.96 4.56
C VAL A 127 0.58 2.33 5.89
N ARG A 128 1.04 1.08 5.89
CA ARG A 128 1.41 0.39 7.14
C ARG A 128 2.63 0.98 7.84
N ARG A 129 3.52 1.68 7.16
CA ARG A 129 4.63 2.42 7.78
C ARG A 129 4.14 3.63 8.62
N PHE A 130 2.88 4.03 8.45
CA PHE A 130 2.22 5.11 9.18
C PHE A 130 1.25 4.59 10.26
N ASP A 131 1.02 3.27 10.34
CA ASP A 131 0.25 2.67 11.43
C ASP A 131 1.03 2.79 12.74
N PRO A 132 0.40 3.32 13.81
CA PRO A 132 1.08 3.56 15.08
C PRO A 132 1.76 2.32 15.66
N SER A 133 1.15 1.13 15.53
CA SER A 133 1.71 -0.11 16.07
C SER A 133 2.95 -0.58 15.30
N TYR A 134 2.95 -0.46 13.97
CA TYR A 134 4.13 -0.76 13.16
C TYR A 134 5.25 0.25 13.40
N TYR A 135 4.90 1.52 13.60
CA TYR A 135 5.89 2.55 13.91
C TYR A 135 6.51 2.35 15.30
N GLU A 136 5.72 2.00 16.31
CA GLU A 136 6.21 1.63 17.65
C GLU A 136 7.17 0.43 17.59
N ALA A 137 6.82 -0.60 16.83
CA ALA A 137 7.70 -1.76 16.64
C ALA A 137 9.02 -1.38 15.95
N TRP A 138 8.97 -0.50 14.95
CA TRP A 138 10.17 0.02 14.31
C TRP A 138 11.04 0.84 15.29
N GLN A 139 10.44 1.69 16.11
CA GLN A 139 11.17 2.43 17.16
C GLN A 139 11.87 1.49 18.13
N ALA A 140 11.17 0.44 18.60
CA ALA A 140 11.75 -0.55 19.50
C ALA A 140 12.96 -1.30 18.89
N ILE A 141 12.96 -1.48 17.55
CA ILE A 141 14.12 -2.01 16.83
C ILE A 141 15.26 -0.98 16.80
N GLN A 142 14.98 0.30 16.48
CA GLN A 142 16.00 1.37 16.47
C GLN A 142 16.64 1.54 17.84
N ASP A 143 15.84 1.46 18.90
CA ASP A 143 16.29 1.55 20.29
C ASP A 143 16.96 0.26 20.80
N GLN A 144 17.12 -0.74 19.94
CA GLN A 144 17.73 -2.02 20.27
C GLN A 144 17.03 -2.77 21.42
N THR A 145 15.75 -2.50 21.68
CA THR A 145 14.97 -3.12 22.76
C THR A 145 14.93 -4.64 22.65
N ILE A 146 14.73 -5.18 21.44
CA ILE A 146 14.68 -6.62 21.17
C ILE A 146 15.97 -7.17 20.53
N GLY A 147 17.00 -6.34 20.36
CA GLY A 147 18.23 -6.70 19.66
C GLY A 147 18.08 -6.66 18.14
N GLU A 148 18.93 -7.41 17.44
CA GLU A 148 18.97 -7.43 15.97
C GLU A 148 17.87 -8.31 15.39
N PRO A 149 16.93 -7.79 14.58
CA PRO A 149 15.92 -8.60 13.92
C PRO A 149 16.53 -9.42 12.77
N PHE A 150 16.16 -10.69 12.69
CA PHE A 150 16.66 -11.60 11.66
C PHE A 150 15.55 -12.36 10.93
N PHE A 151 14.32 -12.40 11.47
CA PHE A 151 13.20 -13.05 10.83
C PHE A 151 11.91 -12.27 11.02
N VAL A 152 11.15 -12.07 9.92
CA VAL A 152 9.82 -11.47 9.92
C VAL A 152 8.84 -12.47 9.33
N ARG A 153 7.75 -12.76 10.07
CA ARG A 153 6.60 -13.50 9.58
C ARG A 153 5.41 -12.55 9.50
N SER A 154 4.86 -12.34 8.32
CA SER A 154 3.77 -11.39 8.10
C SER A 154 2.67 -12.00 7.26
N GLN A 155 1.42 -11.62 7.56
CA GLN A 155 0.26 -12.04 6.80
C GLN A 155 -0.66 -10.88 6.46
N THR A 156 -1.30 -11.01 5.30
CA THR A 156 -2.43 -10.20 4.87
C THR A 156 -3.55 -11.10 4.39
N CYS A 157 -4.65 -11.07 5.11
CA CYS A 157 -5.80 -11.91 4.82
C CYS A 157 -7.05 -11.05 4.68
N ASP A 158 -7.63 -11.04 3.49
CA ASP A 158 -8.87 -10.34 3.19
C ASP A 158 -10.08 -11.27 3.42
N GLN A 159 -11.19 -10.67 3.78
CA GLN A 159 -12.45 -11.38 3.87
C GLN A 159 -12.84 -11.95 2.51
N LEU A 160 -13.39 -13.16 2.51
CA LEU A 160 -13.95 -13.79 1.32
C LEU A 160 -15.03 -12.88 0.70
N ASP A 161 -14.79 -12.48 -0.55
CA ASP A 161 -15.77 -11.79 -1.36
C ASP A 161 -16.48 -12.78 -2.30
N PRO A 162 -17.72 -13.20 -1.95
CA PRO A 162 -18.47 -14.15 -2.79
C PRO A 162 -18.88 -13.55 -4.15
N SER A 163 -18.81 -12.23 -4.32
CA SER A 163 -19.08 -11.59 -5.61
C SER A 163 -17.98 -11.80 -6.66
N GLY A 164 -16.81 -12.30 -6.25
CA GLY A 164 -15.64 -12.49 -7.10
C GLY A 164 -15.05 -11.19 -7.64
N GLY A 165 -15.20 -10.09 -6.92
CA GLY A 165 -14.67 -8.77 -7.32
C GLY A 165 -13.18 -8.80 -7.60
N PHE A 166 -12.39 -9.44 -6.73
CA PHE A 166 -10.96 -9.54 -6.92
C PHE A 166 -10.55 -10.50 -8.06
N VAL A 167 -11.37 -11.49 -8.40
CA VAL A 167 -11.13 -12.36 -9.56
C VAL A 167 -11.15 -11.54 -10.85
N ARG A 168 -12.10 -10.61 -10.97
CA ARG A 168 -12.17 -9.67 -12.10
C ARG A 168 -10.98 -8.68 -12.11
N PHE A 169 -10.42 -8.38 -10.95
CA PHE A 169 -9.27 -7.49 -10.80
C PHE A 169 -7.93 -8.19 -11.04
N SER A 170 -7.83 -9.51 -10.80
CA SER A 170 -6.58 -10.29 -10.90
C SER A 170 -5.79 -10.07 -12.20
N PRO A 171 -6.40 -10.00 -13.42
CA PRO A 171 -5.65 -9.79 -14.66
C PRO A 171 -4.80 -8.52 -14.69
N THR A 172 -5.18 -7.51 -13.92
CA THR A 172 -4.54 -6.17 -13.92
C THR A 172 -3.82 -5.86 -12.61
N SER A 173 -3.90 -6.74 -11.60
CA SER A 173 -3.33 -6.51 -10.27
C SER A 173 -1.85 -6.90 -10.13
N GLY A 174 -1.33 -7.71 -11.04
CA GLY A 174 -0.03 -8.38 -10.90
C GLY A 174 -0.09 -9.68 -10.08
N GLY A 175 -1.28 -10.10 -9.62
CA GLY A 175 -1.54 -11.27 -8.79
C GLY A 175 -1.42 -11.00 -7.29
N ILE A 176 -1.76 -12.01 -6.49
CA ILE A 176 -1.91 -11.87 -5.04
C ILE A 176 -0.62 -11.40 -4.34
N PHE A 177 0.55 -11.82 -4.83
CA PHE A 177 1.82 -11.42 -4.22
C PHE A 177 2.19 -9.95 -4.50
N MET A 178 1.75 -9.41 -5.65
CA MET A 178 1.96 -7.99 -5.98
C MET A 178 0.90 -7.08 -5.39
N ASP A 179 -0.32 -7.55 -5.22
CA ASP A 179 -1.41 -6.71 -4.71
C ASP A 179 -1.54 -6.77 -3.18
N CYS A 180 -1.55 -7.98 -2.59
CA CYS A 180 -1.70 -8.15 -1.13
C CYS A 180 -0.36 -8.17 -0.41
N SER A 181 0.56 -9.09 -0.80
CA SER A 181 1.82 -9.26 -0.06
C SER A 181 2.78 -8.09 -0.18
N ILE A 182 2.56 -7.15 -1.11
CA ILE A 182 3.46 -6.00 -1.32
C ILE A 182 3.64 -5.17 -0.04
N HIS A 183 2.60 -5.05 0.78
CA HIS A 183 2.68 -4.38 2.08
C HIS A 183 3.55 -5.15 3.08
N ASP A 184 3.41 -6.48 3.10
CA ASP A 184 4.20 -7.34 3.99
C ASP A 184 5.67 -7.37 3.57
N ILE A 185 5.93 -7.34 2.26
CA ILE A 185 7.27 -7.26 1.68
C ILE A 185 7.95 -5.95 2.06
N ASP A 186 7.26 -4.82 1.94
CA ASP A 186 7.75 -3.51 2.33
C ASP A 186 8.07 -3.46 3.82
N LEU A 187 7.14 -3.93 4.67
CA LEU A 187 7.34 -3.99 6.11
C LEU A 187 8.53 -4.88 6.50
N ALA A 188 8.64 -6.08 5.91
CA ALA A 188 9.74 -6.99 6.23
C ALA A 188 11.10 -6.36 5.92
N ARG A 189 11.24 -5.70 4.77
CA ARG A 189 12.47 -4.98 4.43
C ARG A 189 12.77 -3.87 5.43
N TRP A 190 11.79 -3.03 5.72
CA TRP A 190 11.94 -1.90 6.64
C TRP A 190 12.33 -2.35 8.05
N LEU A 191 11.64 -3.37 8.59
CA LEU A 191 11.89 -3.90 9.93
C LEU A 191 13.20 -4.70 10.05
N LEU A 192 13.68 -5.29 8.94
CA LEU A 192 14.97 -5.98 8.87
C LEU A 192 16.16 -5.07 8.55
N GLY A 193 15.95 -3.75 8.38
CA GLY A 193 17.01 -2.79 8.07
C GLY A 193 17.34 -2.72 6.57
N ASN A 194 16.36 -2.94 5.71
CA ASN A 194 16.42 -2.82 4.25
C ASN A 194 17.48 -3.72 3.55
N PRO A 195 17.62 -5.02 3.95
CA PRO A 195 18.58 -5.90 3.30
C PRO A 195 18.18 -6.17 1.84
N LYS A 196 19.17 -6.55 1.01
CA LYS A 196 18.89 -6.98 -0.36
C LYS A 196 18.34 -8.41 -0.36
N PRO A 197 17.35 -8.71 -1.24
CA PRO A 197 16.87 -10.07 -1.41
C PRO A 197 17.93 -10.92 -2.13
N VAL A 198 18.02 -12.20 -1.77
CA VAL A 198 18.93 -13.17 -2.38
C VAL A 198 18.14 -14.18 -3.20
N ARG A 199 17.10 -14.77 -2.60
CA ARG A 199 16.26 -15.75 -3.28
C ARG A 199 14.88 -15.84 -2.68
N ALA A 200 13.92 -16.31 -3.48
CA ALA A 200 12.54 -16.49 -3.06
C ALA A 200 11.99 -17.86 -3.50
N TYR A 201 11.11 -18.41 -2.68
CA TYR A 201 10.24 -19.53 -2.99
C TYR A 201 8.79 -19.18 -2.72
N ALA A 202 7.87 -19.66 -3.54
CA ALA A 202 6.44 -19.44 -3.33
C ALA A 202 5.61 -20.64 -3.75
N SER A 203 4.47 -20.80 -3.09
CA SER A 203 3.44 -21.81 -3.41
C SER A 203 2.06 -21.24 -3.11
N GLY A 204 1.01 -21.87 -3.63
CA GLY A 204 -0.36 -21.43 -3.36
C GLY A 204 -1.40 -22.39 -3.90
N VAL A 205 -2.64 -22.15 -3.48
CA VAL A 205 -3.81 -22.94 -3.86
C VAL A 205 -5.01 -22.05 -4.16
N ASN A 206 -5.93 -22.53 -4.98
CA ASN A 206 -7.25 -21.94 -5.18
C ASN A 206 -8.27 -22.77 -4.41
N SER A 207 -8.71 -22.26 -3.26
CA SER A 207 -9.64 -22.97 -2.39
C SER A 207 -11.11 -22.60 -2.66
N HIS A 208 -11.38 -21.38 -3.12
CA HIS A 208 -12.71 -20.85 -3.38
C HIS A 208 -12.89 -20.38 -4.83
N HIS A 209 -11.84 -19.92 -5.47
CA HIS A 209 -11.86 -19.30 -6.80
C HIS A 209 -10.94 -20.01 -7.78
N PRO A 210 -11.33 -21.23 -8.24
CA PRO A 210 -10.51 -22.02 -9.18
C PRO A 210 -10.26 -21.32 -10.52
N GLU A 211 -11.11 -20.36 -10.89
CA GLU A 211 -10.95 -19.53 -12.08
C GLU A 211 -9.69 -18.65 -12.08
N LEU A 212 -9.07 -18.39 -10.94
CA LEU A 212 -7.80 -17.67 -10.86
C LEU A 212 -6.65 -18.40 -11.55
N ALA A 213 -6.75 -19.73 -11.68
CA ALA A 213 -5.74 -20.53 -12.37
C ALA A 213 -5.50 -20.08 -13.82
N GLN A 214 -6.52 -19.54 -14.51
CA GLN A 214 -6.38 -19.01 -15.88
C GLN A 214 -5.45 -17.79 -15.95
N PHE A 215 -5.26 -17.08 -14.83
CA PHE A 215 -4.37 -15.92 -14.72
C PHE A 215 -3.02 -16.27 -14.08
N ALA A 216 -2.76 -17.58 -13.84
CA ALA A 216 -1.63 -18.05 -13.06
C ALA A 216 -1.52 -17.34 -11.71
N ASP A 217 -2.68 -17.21 -11.01
CA ASP A 217 -2.86 -16.57 -9.72
C ASP A 217 -3.60 -17.51 -8.75
N VAL A 218 -3.59 -17.17 -7.46
CA VAL A 218 -4.21 -17.95 -6.38
C VAL A 218 -4.98 -17.09 -5.42
N ASP A 219 -5.92 -17.70 -4.68
CA ASP A 219 -6.64 -17.04 -3.59
C ASP A 219 -5.98 -17.23 -2.21
N ASN A 220 -5.03 -18.17 -2.09
CA ASN A 220 -4.19 -18.38 -0.92
C ASN A 220 -2.75 -18.66 -1.35
N GLY A 221 -1.80 -17.89 -0.83
CA GLY A 221 -0.39 -18.00 -1.18
C GLY A 221 0.54 -17.90 0.01
N ILE A 222 1.66 -18.61 -0.07
CA ILE A 222 2.79 -18.48 0.85
C ILE A 222 4.05 -18.16 0.08
N ALA A 223 4.94 -17.37 0.70
CA ALA A 223 6.27 -17.13 0.16
C ALA A 223 7.31 -17.07 1.29
N VAL A 224 8.54 -17.44 0.95
CA VAL A 224 9.73 -17.25 1.79
C VAL A 224 10.75 -16.49 0.97
N VAL A 225 11.35 -15.47 1.58
CA VAL A 225 12.42 -14.66 1.00
C VAL A 225 13.62 -14.70 1.91
N GLU A 226 14.76 -15.05 1.35
CA GLU A 226 16.06 -14.95 2.00
C GLU A 226 16.73 -13.63 1.58
N PHE A 227 17.31 -12.96 2.55
CA PHE A 227 18.03 -11.71 2.37
C PHE A 227 19.51 -11.87 2.70
N GLU A 228 20.31 -10.87 2.34
CA GLU A 228 21.68 -10.76 2.78
C GLU A 228 21.81 -10.91 4.31
N ASN A 229 22.99 -11.32 4.76
CA ASN A 229 23.32 -11.48 6.18
C ASN A 229 22.45 -12.52 6.94
N GLY A 230 21.89 -13.51 6.22
CA GLY A 230 21.10 -14.58 6.80
C GLY A 230 19.72 -14.17 7.31
N LYS A 231 19.25 -12.97 6.98
CA LYS A 231 17.91 -12.51 7.32
C LYS A 231 16.87 -13.17 6.43
N MET A 232 15.66 -13.36 6.94
CA MET A 232 14.57 -14.04 6.21
C MET A 232 13.22 -13.38 6.49
N ALA A 233 12.29 -13.55 5.54
CA ALA A 233 10.89 -13.27 5.75
C ALA A 233 10.00 -14.40 5.21
N GLN A 234 8.87 -14.63 5.89
CA GLN A 234 7.78 -15.49 5.46
C GLN A 234 6.51 -14.67 5.31
N PHE A 235 5.83 -14.87 4.19
CA PHE A 235 4.55 -14.22 3.90
C PHE A 235 3.45 -15.25 3.75
N TYR A 236 2.28 -14.97 4.33
CA TYR A 236 1.03 -15.65 4.02
C TYR A 236 0.02 -14.62 3.55
N THR A 237 -0.66 -14.91 2.47
CA THR A 237 -1.67 -14.02 1.91
C THR A 237 -2.90 -14.82 1.51
N SER A 238 -4.08 -14.28 1.82
CA SER A 238 -5.37 -14.95 1.58
C SER A 238 -6.43 -13.95 1.20
N ARG A 239 -7.38 -14.38 0.36
CA ARG A 239 -8.61 -13.66 0.04
C ARG A 239 -9.86 -14.44 0.45
N THR A 240 -9.69 -15.37 1.40
CA THR A 240 -10.74 -16.34 1.74
C THR A 240 -11.03 -16.45 3.24
N PHE A 241 -10.63 -15.43 4.03
CA PHE A 241 -10.90 -15.42 5.46
C PHE A 241 -12.36 -15.19 5.75
N ALA A 242 -12.92 -16.01 6.62
CA ALA A 242 -14.35 -15.96 6.96
C ALA A 242 -14.72 -14.82 7.92
N HIS A 243 -13.75 -14.34 8.71
CA HIS A 243 -14.00 -13.45 9.86
C HIS A 243 -13.64 -11.98 9.62
N GLY A 244 -13.22 -11.60 8.42
CA GLY A 244 -12.86 -10.21 8.11
C GLY A 244 -11.42 -10.06 7.63
N HIS A 245 -10.89 -8.84 7.74
CA HIS A 245 -9.51 -8.52 7.40
C HIS A 245 -8.60 -8.82 8.58
N ASP A 246 -7.57 -9.65 8.36
CA ASP A 246 -6.61 -10.06 9.37
C ASP A 246 -5.17 -9.81 8.89
N THR A 247 -4.49 -8.90 9.57
CA THR A 247 -3.07 -8.62 9.35
C THR A 247 -2.32 -8.87 10.65
N HIS A 248 -1.37 -9.78 10.60
CA HIS A 248 -0.50 -10.09 11.73
C HIS A 248 0.96 -10.09 11.27
N THR A 249 1.83 -9.46 12.05
CA THR A 249 3.28 -9.47 11.83
C THR A 249 4.00 -9.85 13.12
N GLU A 250 4.87 -10.84 13.02
CA GLU A 250 5.81 -11.23 14.06
C GLU A 250 7.23 -10.91 13.63
N ILE A 251 7.98 -10.27 14.50
CA ILE A 251 9.39 -9.90 14.30
C ILE A 251 10.20 -10.66 15.33
N ILE A 252 11.12 -11.51 14.88
CA ILE A 252 11.99 -12.31 15.75
C ILE A 252 13.39 -11.71 15.69
N ALA A 253 13.95 -11.41 16.86
CA ALA A 253 15.25 -10.79 17.03
C ALA A 253 16.09 -11.51 18.08
N THR A 254 17.34 -11.10 18.22
CA THR A 254 18.34 -11.80 19.05
C THR A 254 18.07 -11.76 20.56
N ARG A 255 17.22 -10.84 21.04
CA ARG A 255 16.90 -10.67 22.46
C ARG A 255 15.40 -10.70 22.78
N GLY A 256 14.56 -10.92 21.78
CA GLY A 256 13.11 -10.98 21.95
C GLY A 256 12.36 -10.96 20.63
N ASN A 257 11.05 -10.87 20.71
CA ASN A 257 10.17 -10.77 19.57
C ASN A 257 9.04 -9.77 19.81
N LEU A 258 8.51 -9.24 18.72
CA LEU A 258 7.34 -8.37 18.72
C LEU A 258 6.22 -9.00 17.91
N HIS A 259 4.99 -8.76 18.33
CA HIS A 259 3.79 -9.17 17.64
C HIS A 259 2.90 -7.95 17.40
N ILE A 260 2.47 -7.76 16.16
CA ILE A 260 1.56 -6.69 15.77
C ILE A 260 0.30 -7.35 15.19
N GLY A 261 -0.87 -6.98 15.70
CA GLY A 261 -2.13 -7.50 15.19
C GLY A 261 -2.46 -8.92 15.63
N LEU A 262 -2.06 -9.33 16.84
CA LEU A 262 -2.50 -10.61 17.44
C LEU A 262 -4.02 -10.61 17.61
N GLY A 263 -4.72 -11.22 16.64
CA GLY A 263 -6.18 -11.21 16.56
C GLY A 263 -6.73 -9.97 15.83
N ALA A 264 -7.65 -10.21 14.91
CA ALA A 264 -8.27 -9.18 14.08
C ALA A 264 -9.38 -8.40 14.81
N HIS A 265 -9.09 -7.87 16.01
CA HIS A 265 -10.08 -7.18 16.84
C HIS A 265 -10.39 -5.79 16.31
N SER A 266 -11.69 -5.49 16.08
CA SER A 266 -12.16 -4.14 15.71
C SER A 266 -12.27 -3.19 16.92
N SER A 267 -12.36 -3.73 18.14
CA SER A 267 -12.48 -2.99 19.39
C SER A 267 -11.93 -3.80 20.58
N ARG A 268 -11.91 -3.18 21.75
CA ARG A 268 -11.54 -3.85 23.02
C ARG A 268 -12.69 -4.58 23.68
N VAL A 269 -13.86 -4.69 23.04
CA VAL A 269 -15.04 -5.37 23.59
C VAL A 269 -14.93 -6.87 23.37
N GLN A 270 -15.03 -7.62 24.46
CA GLN A 270 -15.12 -9.09 24.46
C GLN A 270 -16.54 -9.51 24.82
N TYR A 271 -17.08 -10.43 24.06
CA TYR A 271 -18.41 -11.03 24.33
C TYR A 271 -18.19 -12.37 25.02
N ALA A 272 -18.74 -12.53 26.22
CA ALA A 272 -18.78 -13.80 26.92
C ALA A 272 -20.25 -14.29 26.94
N THR A 273 -20.55 -15.36 26.26
CA THR A 273 -21.90 -15.94 26.10
C THR A 273 -21.86 -17.42 26.37
N ALA A 274 -23.04 -18.07 26.35
CA ALA A 274 -23.14 -19.53 26.44
C ALA A 274 -22.37 -20.26 25.32
N ASN A 275 -22.09 -19.58 24.19
CA ASN A 275 -21.34 -20.14 23.07
C ASN A 275 -19.82 -19.93 23.18
N GLY A 276 -19.34 -19.30 24.25
CA GLY A 276 -17.92 -19.04 24.48
C GLY A 276 -17.59 -17.56 24.49
N ILE A 277 -16.29 -17.28 24.28
CA ILE A 277 -15.72 -15.93 24.26
C ILE A 277 -15.41 -15.56 22.81
N GLY A 278 -15.79 -14.35 22.41
CA GLY A 278 -15.54 -13.83 21.06
C GLY A 278 -15.33 -12.33 21.04
N HIS A 279 -14.93 -11.84 19.88
CA HIS A 279 -14.72 -10.43 19.58
C HIS A 279 -15.31 -10.07 18.21
N HIS A 280 -15.68 -8.84 18.01
CA HIS A 280 -15.89 -8.34 16.66
C HIS A 280 -14.58 -8.14 15.94
N THR A 281 -14.52 -8.55 14.69
CA THR A 281 -13.33 -8.45 13.84
C THR A 281 -13.39 -7.24 12.92
N THR A 282 -12.24 -6.83 12.42
CA THR A 282 -12.13 -5.74 11.45
C THR A 282 -12.70 -6.18 10.10
N PRO A 283 -13.67 -5.47 9.52
CA PRO A 283 -14.34 -5.95 8.30
C PRO A 283 -13.45 -5.89 7.07
N ASP A 284 -12.61 -4.86 6.93
CA ASP A 284 -11.77 -4.65 5.76
C ASP A 284 -10.47 -3.91 6.11
N PHE A 285 -9.57 -3.80 5.12
CA PHE A 285 -8.27 -3.15 5.27
C PHE A 285 -8.38 -1.67 5.61
N TYR A 286 -9.41 -0.97 5.11
CA TYR A 286 -9.56 0.46 5.36
C TYR A 286 -9.91 0.72 6.83
N GLU A 287 -10.84 -0.02 7.40
CA GLU A 287 -11.16 0.12 8.82
C GLU A 287 -9.98 -0.28 9.73
N ARG A 288 -9.17 -1.28 9.32
CA ARG A 288 -7.94 -1.66 10.05
C ARG A 288 -6.90 -0.55 10.03
N PHE A 289 -6.73 0.14 8.91
CA PHE A 289 -5.67 1.13 8.71
C PHE A 289 -6.19 2.57 8.56
N LYS A 290 -7.43 2.84 8.99
CA LYS A 290 -8.10 4.14 8.82
C LYS A 290 -7.27 5.31 9.33
N GLU A 291 -6.69 5.18 10.52
CA GLU A 291 -5.80 6.19 11.11
C GLU A 291 -4.51 6.32 10.30
N ALA A 292 -3.92 5.21 9.88
CA ALA A 292 -2.70 5.22 9.08
C ALA A 292 -2.88 5.90 7.72
N PHE A 293 -4.02 5.68 7.04
CA PHE A 293 -4.37 6.40 5.80
C PHE A 293 -4.46 7.91 6.00
N LEU A 294 -4.91 8.35 7.15
CA LEU A 294 -4.93 9.78 7.47
C LEU A 294 -3.53 10.30 7.80
N LEU A 295 -2.76 9.54 8.57
CA LEU A 295 -1.40 9.92 8.96
C LEU A 295 -0.44 9.99 7.78
N GLU A 296 -0.54 9.10 6.80
CA GLU A 296 0.32 9.16 5.61
C GLU A 296 0.05 10.40 4.75
N LEU A 297 -1.22 10.79 4.58
CA LEU A 297 -1.58 12.01 3.85
C LEU A 297 -1.13 13.26 4.59
N ASN A 298 -1.27 13.30 5.92
CA ASN A 298 -0.76 14.40 6.73
C ASN A 298 0.77 14.52 6.63
N ASP A 299 1.49 13.39 6.72
CA ASP A 299 2.95 13.38 6.61
C ASP A 299 3.42 13.84 5.22
N PHE A 300 2.77 13.39 4.14
CA PHE A 300 3.04 13.85 2.79
C PHE A 300 2.87 15.37 2.65
N VAL A 301 1.72 15.89 3.07
CA VAL A 301 1.41 17.33 3.00
C VAL A 301 2.42 18.14 3.81
N ASP A 302 2.75 17.69 5.01
CA ASP A 302 3.69 18.36 5.90
C ASP A 302 5.14 18.30 5.35
N CYS A 303 5.55 17.18 4.76
CA CYS A 303 6.85 17.07 4.07
C CYS A 303 6.97 18.01 2.88
N VAL A 304 5.89 18.21 2.12
CA VAL A 304 5.89 19.18 1.01
C VAL A 304 5.96 20.62 1.51
N ILE A 305 5.12 20.99 2.48
CA ILE A 305 5.03 22.38 2.98
C ILE A 305 6.33 22.84 3.67
N HIS A 306 6.96 21.94 4.43
CA HIS A 306 8.13 22.27 5.25
C HIS A 306 9.45 21.75 4.68
N ASP A 307 9.43 21.26 3.44
CA ASP A 307 10.57 20.63 2.75
C ASP A 307 11.28 19.56 3.61
N ARG A 308 10.51 18.74 4.30
CA ARG A 308 11.07 17.64 5.10
C ARG A 308 11.32 16.40 4.23
N PRO A 309 12.27 15.54 4.61
CA PRO A 309 12.46 14.25 3.94
C PRO A 309 11.22 13.35 4.17
N LEU A 310 10.86 12.58 3.13
CA LEU A 310 9.82 11.56 3.24
C LEU A 310 10.30 10.38 4.10
N ARG A 311 9.42 9.76 4.85
CA ARG A 311 9.71 8.53 5.62
C ARG A 311 10.03 7.34 4.71
N LEU A 312 9.49 7.33 3.52
CA LEU A 312 9.62 6.29 2.52
C LEU A 312 10.43 6.84 1.36
N GLN A 313 11.49 6.13 0.96
CA GLN A 313 12.20 6.44 -0.27
C GLN A 313 11.53 5.74 -1.46
N LEU A 314 11.57 6.36 -2.64
CA LEU A 314 11.00 5.76 -3.84
C LEU A 314 11.67 4.40 -4.19
N SER A 315 12.96 4.26 -3.89
CA SER A 315 13.69 3.00 -4.01
C SER A 315 13.14 1.87 -3.12
N ASP A 316 12.50 2.18 -1.98
CA ASP A 316 11.85 1.15 -1.16
C ASP A 316 10.68 0.51 -1.93
N ALA A 317 9.90 1.33 -2.63
CA ALA A 317 8.79 0.86 -3.46
C ALA A 317 9.30 0.00 -4.64
N THR A 318 10.38 0.41 -5.29
CA THR A 318 11.04 -0.39 -6.34
C THR A 318 11.54 -1.72 -5.81
N GLN A 319 12.16 -1.75 -4.64
CA GLN A 319 12.65 -3.00 -4.06
C GLN A 319 11.48 -3.90 -3.61
N ALA A 320 10.40 -3.34 -3.07
CA ALA A 320 9.20 -4.11 -2.76
C ALA A 320 8.60 -4.73 -4.03
N ALA A 321 8.49 -3.96 -5.11
CA ALA A 321 8.03 -4.46 -6.41
C ALA A 321 8.97 -5.55 -6.96
N ARG A 322 10.30 -5.37 -6.90
CA ARG A 322 11.30 -6.38 -7.30
C ARG A 322 11.05 -7.71 -6.58
N ILE A 323 10.87 -7.67 -5.26
CA ILE A 323 10.65 -8.87 -4.46
C ILE A 323 9.31 -9.51 -4.81
N GLY A 324 8.23 -8.73 -4.92
CA GLY A 324 6.91 -9.23 -5.31
C GLY A 324 6.91 -9.91 -6.69
N LEU A 325 7.64 -9.34 -7.65
CA LEU A 325 7.84 -9.94 -8.97
C LEU A 325 8.65 -11.24 -8.90
N GLY A 326 9.72 -11.29 -8.09
CA GLY A 326 10.51 -12.51 -7.87
C GLY A 326 9.69 -13.62 -7.23
N ILE A 327 8.88 -13.30 -6.21
CA ILE A 327 7.93 -14.23 -5.58
C ILE A 327 6.92 -14.75 -6.60
N THR A 328 6.35 -13.87 -7.43
CA THR A 328 5.39 -14.23 -8.47
C THR A 328 6.05 -15.14 -9.52
N ALA A 329 7.30 -14.88 -9.91
CA ALA A 329 8.06 -15.73 -10.81
C ALA A 329 8.33 -17.12 -10.20
N ALA A 330 8.77 -17.17 -8.92
CA ALA A 330 8.96 -18.43 -8.20
C ALA A 330 7.67 -19.27 -8.16
N PHE A 331 6.54 -18.64 -7.87
CA PHE A 331 5.23 -19.29 -7.85
C PHE A 331 4.86 -19.86 -9.24
N ARG A 332 5.00 -19.07 -10.29
CA ARG A 332 4.59 -19.46 -11.65
C ARG A 332 5.48 -20.56 -12.24
N THR A 333 6.78 -20.51 -11.98
CA THR A 333 7.76 -21.50 -12.48
C THR A 333 7.85 -22.73 -11.58
N ARG A 334 7.36 -22.66 -10.34
CA ARG A 334 7.56 -23.67 -9.28
C ARG A 334 9.03 -23.95 -9.00
N GLN A 335 9.86 -22.95 -9.17
CA GLN A 335 11.31 -23.02 -8.96
C GLN A 335 11.73 -21.93 -7.98
N LEU A 336 12.89 -22.13 -7.36
CA LEU A 336 13.54 -21.07 -6.59
C LEU A 336 13.89 -19.91 -7.53
N TYR A 337 13.62 -18.69 -7.12
CA TYR A 337 14.00 -17.49 -7.84
C TYR A 337 15.21 -16.85 -7.18
N GLU A 338 16.26 -16.56 -7.94
CA GLU A 338 17.45 -15.82 -7.51
C GLU A 338 17.35 -14.36 -8.00
N PHE A 339 17.63 -13.38 -7.12
CA PHE A 339 17.47 -11.94 -7.40
C PHE A 339 18.67 -11.31 -8.08
#